data_92c3d1bb6956a2d807575652c948b6d8
#
_entry.id   92c3d1bb6956a2d807575652c948b6d8
#
_cell.length_a   1.000
_cell.length_b   1.000
_cell.length_c   1.000
_cell.angle_alpha   90.00
_cell.angle_beta   90.00
_cell.angle_gamma   90.00
#
_symmetry.space_group_name_H-M   'P 1'
#
loop_
_entity.id
_entity.type
_entity.pdbx_description
1 polymer ?
#
loop_
_entity_poly.entity_id
_entity_poly.type
_entity_poly.pdbx_seq_one_letter_code
_entity_poly.pdbx_strand_id
1 'polypeptide(L)'
;MPRSLYFFSIGLVFTVLLAACRPTHSDQPSGYVVAAIESYPLQLDPRYATDANGVRIGNLIYNSLLRADPNSRLRPELAESLRLLDDRTYAVDLRQDVKFQNGQPLTAADVKFTYESILDPNNRSPKRGNLKPLRVIEQTGAYQLLFHLSAPHSPFIEQLTLGIVPAASPANPAVPTQAPPGSGPFMLEAAEPGEQITLKRNPHYWEQAPALAGVTFRIIPDALVRVLEFKKGNIDLMQNDIEPDMVPWLERNTGADVGTYLGTTFQYIGINLTHPILKTVKVRRALAYAIDRDRLVRHILKGMGTVAGGVLSPLNWAYEENLQHWPYDPERAKQLLDEAGFPDPDGDGPLPRFTLSFKTTNIDLRRRVAEAIKEQLQKVGIELDVRSYEWAAFYSDIKKGNFHLYSLAWVGVLDPDILFQIFHSSNFPPAGDNRGHYSNPELDRLLEQGRAITNQKERRQIYARAQKILAEDLPYVPLWWWKNVIVKKPTVQNFIPYPDGEMISLKQTRWANTQ
;
A
#
# COMPACT_ATOMS: atom_id res chain seq x y z
N MET A 1 3.35 -71.50 -50.40
CA MET A 1 2.83 -70.52 -51.33
C MET A 1 1.99 -69.53 -50.57
N PRO A 2 2.04 -68.20 -50.87
CA PRO A 2 3.15 -67.31 -50.43
C PRO A 2 2.78 -66.48 -49.25
N ARG A 3 3.75 -66.18 -48.40
CA ARG A 3 3.79 -65.14 -47.35
C ARG A 3 4.23 -63.82 -48.04
N SER A 4 3.43 -62.77 -47.99
CA SER A 4 3.85 -61.37 -48.07
C SER A 4 2.60 -60.49 -48.14
N LEU A 5 2.38 -59.66 -47.14
CA LEU A 5 1.59 -58.41 -47.17
C LEU A 5 1.16 -58.01 -45.74
N TYR A 6 2.11 -57.69 -44.87
CA TYR A 6 1.83 -56.98 -43.65
C TYR A 6 3.09 -56.20 -43.18
N PHE A 7 3.55 -55.23 -44.00
CA PHE A 7 4.64 -54.34 -43.59
C PHE A 7 4.56 -52.94 -44.18
N PHE A 8 3.36 -52.37 -44.28
CA PHE A 8 3.27 -50.98 -44.82
C PHE A 8 2.27 -50.08 -44.09
N SER A 9 1.86 -50.35 -42.84
CA SER A 9 0.83 -49.53 -42.18
C SER A 9 1.27 -48.93 -40.83
N ILE A 10 2.53 -49.02 -40.40
CA ILE A 10 3.00 -48.48 -39.10
C ILE A 10 3.80 -47.17 -39.27
N GLY A 11 4.17 -46.79 -40.48
CA GLY A 11 4.97 -45.59 -40.76
C GLY A 11 4.21 -44.25 -40.77
N LEU A 12 2.88 -44.25 -40.80
CA LEU A 12 2.12 -43.02 -41.02
C LEU A 12 1.43 -42.42 -39.78
N VAL A 13 1.47 -43.09 -38.63
CA VAL A 13 0.83 -42.62 -37.40
C VAL A 13 1.80 -41.85 -36.51
N PHE A 14 3.10 -41.94 -36.72
CA PHE A 14 4.11 -41.26 -35.86
C PHE A 14 4.45 -39.84 -36.29
N THR A 15 4.00 -39.38 -37.45
CA THR A 15 4.33 -38.03 -37.98
C THR A 15 3.27 -36.97 -37.66
N VAL A 16 2.12 -37.34 -37.09
CA VAL A 16 1.03 -36.37 -36.76
C VAL A 16 1.06 -35.93 -35.30
N LEU A 17 1.83 -36.56 -34.42
CA LEU A 17 1.90 -36.22 -32.98
C LEU A 17 2.96 -35.20 -32.60
N LEU A 18 3.78 -34.71 -33.53
CA LEU A 18 4.80 -33.67 -33.28
C LEU A 18 4.37 -32.23 -33.64
N ALA A 19 3.14 -32.05 -34.11
CA ALA A 19 2.62 -30.71 -34.48
C ALA A 19 1.80 -30.04 -33.38
N ALA A 20 1.64 -30.64 -32.19
CA ALA A 20 0.73 -30.13 -31.13
C ALA A 20 1.41 -29.39 -29.96
N CYS A 21 2.72 -29.15 -30.01
CA CYS A 21 3.39 -28.26 -29.05
C CYS A 21 3.87 -26.98 -29.74
N ARG A 22 2.96 -26.23 -30.33
CA ARG A 22 3.19 -24.80 -30.49
C ARG A 22 3.05 -24.20 -29.11
N PRO A 23 4.05 -23.40 -28.63
CA PRO A 23 3.83 -22.58 -27.45
C PRO A 23 2.63 -21.70 -27.78
N THR A 24 1.59 -21.77 -26.97
CA THR A 24 0.50 -20.81 -27.01
C THR A 24 1.11 -19.45 -26.68
N HIS A 25 1.53 -18.70 -27.70
CA HIS A 25 1.61 -17.26 -27.54
C HIS A 25 0.21 -16.85 -27.11
N SER A 26 0.09 -16.32 -25.90
CA SER A 26 -1.13 -15.70 -25.45
C SER A 26 -1.55 -14.72 -26.55
N ASP A 27 -2.78 -14.85 -27.09
CA ASP A 27 -3.41 -13.93 -28.03
C ASP A 27 -3.67 -12.58 -27.30
N GLN A 28 -2.62 -11.93 -26.82
CA GLN A 28 -2.72 -10.59 -26.29
C GLN A 28 -2.87 -9.62 -27.45
N PRO A 29 -3.87 -8.73 -27.41
CA PRO A 29 -4.01 -7.71 -28.44
C PRO A 29 -2.72 -6.88 -28.56
N SER A 30 -2.29 -6.62 -29.77
CA SER A 30 -1.09 -5.80 -30.04
C SER A 30 -1.22 -4.43 -29.36
N GLY A 31 -0.19 -4.02 -28.62
CA GLY A 31 -0.13 -2.73 -27.93
C GLY A 31 -0.59 -2.71 -26.46
N TYR A 32 -0.98 -3.87 -25.90
CA TYR A 32 -1.26 -3.99 -24.45
C TYR A 32 0.03 -4.27 -23.68
N VAL A 33 0.12 -3.71 -22.45
CA VAL A 33 1.13 -4.09 -21.45
C VAL A 33 0.51 -5.12 -20.51
N VAL A 34 1.24 -6.21 -20.26
CA VAL A 34 0.85 -7.24 -19.30
C VAL A 34 1.56 -6.98 -17.97
N ALA A 35 0.82 -6.57 -16.96
CA ALA A 35 1.29 -6.43 -15.59
C ALA A 35 0.87 -7.63 -14.74
N ALA A 36 1.77 -8.16 -13.90
CA ALA A 36 1.41 -9.20 -12.93
C ALA A 36 1.12 -8.61 -11.56
N ILE A 37 0.05 -9.08 -10.94
CA ILE A 37 -0.34 -8.76 -9.56
C ILE A 37 -0.59 -10.03 -8.76
N GLU A 38 -0.50 -9.94 -7.42
CA GLU A 38 -0.55 -11.09 -6.53
C GLU A 38 -1.97 -11.58 -6.20
N SER A 39 -2.96 -10.70 -6.32
CA SER A 39 -4.34 -11.01 -5.93
C SER A 39 -5.37 -10.31 -6.82
N TYR A 40 -6.49 -11.00 -7.03
CA TYR A 40 -7.65 -10.41 -7.72
C TYR A 40 -8.30 -9.34 -6.85
N PRO A 41 -8.63 -8.14 -7.38
CA PRO A 41 -9.27 -7.09 -6.61
C PRO A 41 -10.68 -7.50 -6.18
N LEU A 42 -11.01 -7.18 -4.94
CA LEU A 42 -12.35 -7.46 -4.40
C LEU A 42 -13.40 -6.59 -5.06
N GLN A 43 -13.03 -5.34 -5.39
CA GLN A 43 -13.93 -4.33 -5.93
C GLN A 43 -13.16 -3.27 -6.71
N LEU A 44 -13.74 -2.76 -7.82
CA LEU A 44 -13.18 -1.66 -8.60
C LEU A 44 -13.91 -0.33 -8.39
N ASP A 45 -15.15 -0.36 -7.88
CA ASP A 45 -15.90 0.86 -7.56
C ASP A 45 -15.18 1.64 -6.45
N PRO A 46 -14.78 2.90 -6.69
CA PRO A 46 -13.99 3.69 -5.73
C PRO A 46 -14.71 3.93 -4.41
N ARG A 47 -16.03 3.82 -4.36
CA ARG A 47 -16.81 3.95 -3.14
C ARG A 47 -16.67 2.75 -2.20
N TYR A 48 -16.23 1.58 -2.73
CA TYR A 48 -16.18 0.30 -2.00
C TYR A 48 -14.80 -0.36 -2.00
N ALA A 49 -13.92 -0.03 -2.95
CA ALA A 49 -12.58 -0.61 -3.05
C ALA A 49 -11.74 -0.30 -1.79
N THR A 50 -11.23 -1.35 -1.12
CA THR A 50 -10.41 -1.26 0.10
C THR A 50 -9.09 -2.00 -0.01
N ASP A 51 -8.96 -2.92 -0.97
CA ASP A 51 -7.70 -3.60 -1.24
C ASP A 51 -6.82 -2.79 -2.20
N ALA A 52 -5.50 -2.98 -2.11
CA ALA A 52 -4.53 -2.18 -2.85
C ALA A 52 -4.70 -2.31 -4.38
N ASN A 53 -4.98 -3.52 -4.90
CA ASN A 53 -5.14 -3.75 -6.33
C ASN A 53 -6.46 -3.13 -6.85
N GLY A 54 -7.54 -3.23 -6.06
CA GLY A 54 -8.81 -2.58 -6.39
C GLY A 54 -8.68 -1.06 -6.50
N VAL A 55 -7.94 -0.44 -5.57
CA VAL A 55 -7.67 1.00 -5.60
C VAL A 55 -6.78 1.37 -6.78
N ARG A 56 -5.65 0.69 -7.00
CA ARG A 56 -4.70 0.97 -8.09
C ARG A 56 -5.32 0.83 -9.48
N ILE A 57 -6.05 -0.25 -9.70
CA ILE A 57 -6.76 -0.47 -10.98
C ILE A 57 -7.92 0.53 -11.11
N GLY A 58 -8.66 0.78 -10.03
CA GLY A 58 -9.71 1.79 -9.99
C GLY A 58 -9.19 3.18 -10.36
N ASN A 59 -8.01 3.58 -9.89
CA ASN A 59 -7.38 4.86 -10.23
C ASN A 59 -7.01 5.02 -11.72
N LEU A 60 -6.94 3.94 -12.48
CA LEU A 60 -6.82 3.99 -13.95
C LEU A 60 -8.18 4.17 -14.64
N ILE A 61 -9.28 3.77 -14.00
CA ILE A 61 -10.64 3.84 -14.52
C ILE A 61 -11.31 5.16 -14.13
N TYR A 62 -11.05 5.67 -12.93
CA TYR A 62 -11.70 6.85 -12.34
C TYR A 62 -10.72 7.99 -12.12
N ASN A 63 -11.15 9.21 -12.43
CA ASN A 63 -10.48 10.41 -11.95
C ASN A 63 -11.10 10.88 -10.62
N SER A 64 -10.32 11.62 -9.87
CA SER A 64 -10.67 12.21 -8.57
C SER A 64 -10.58 13.73 -8.63
N LEU A 65 -11.06 14.44 -7.61
CA LEU A 65 -10.92 15.90 -7.57
C LEU A 65 -9.45 16.30 -7.48
N LEU A 66 -8.68 15.62 -6.65
CA LEU A 66 -7.24 15.78 -6.50
C LEU A 66 -6.55 14.43 -6.67
N ARG A 67 -5.30 14.45 -7.14
CA ARG A 67 -4.44 13.25 -7.24
C ARG A 67 -3.04 13.52 -6.74
N ALA A 68 -2.42 12.54 -6.07
CA ALA A 68 -1.01 12.64 -5.69
C ALA A 68 -0.11 12.58 -6.94
N ASP A 69 0.91 13.44 -6.98
CA ASP A 69 1.99 13.40 -7.97
C ASP A 69 3.10 12.41 -7.51
N PRO A 70 4.11 12.12 -8.37
CA PRO A 70 5.23 11.23 -7.99
C PRO A 70 6.06 11.71 -6.78
N ASN A 71 5.85 12.93 -6.29
CA ASN A 71 6.47 13.45 -5.08
C ASN A 71 5.49 13.42 -3.88
N SER A 72 4.40 12.67 -3.96
CA SER A 72 3.34 12.56 -2.94
C SER A 72 2.65 13.89 -2.62
N ARG A 73 2.60 14.83 -3.57
CA ARG A 73 1.91 16.11 -3.42
C ARG A 73 0.57 16.07 -4.12
N LEU A 74 -0.49 16.45 -3.44
CA LEU A 74 -1.82 16.57 -4.04
C LEU A 74 -1.84 17.67 -5.10
N ARG A 75 -2.35 17.33 -6.28
CA ARG A 75 -2.53 18.21 -7.43
C ARG A 75 -3.97 18.17 -7.88
N PRO A 76 -4.50 19.30 -8.42
CA PRO A 76 -5.78 19.32 -9.10
C PRO A 76 -5.83 18.29 -10.24
N GLU A 77 -6.94 17.53 -10.32
CA GLU A 77 -7.24 16.61 -11.42
C GLU A 77 -8.59 16.99 -12.05
N LEU A 78 -9.74 16.53 -11.54
CA LEU A 78 -11.06 17.02 -11.96
C LEU A 78 -11.35 18.43 -11.45
N ALA A 79 -10.79 18.81 -10.29
CA ALA A 79 -10.86 20.18 -9.84
C ALA A 79 -9.94 21.06 -10.70
N GLU A 80 -10.48 22.13 -11.28
CA GLU A 80 -9.70 23.21 -11.89
C GLU A 80 -9.13 24.09 -10.79
N SER A 81 -9.92 24.37 -9.74
CA SER A 81 -9.48 25.07 -8.53
C SER A 81 -10.04 24.45 -7.27
N LEU A 82 -9.26 24.53 -6.19
CA LEU A 82 -9.67 24.24 -4.82
C LEU A 82 -9.27 25.39 -3.92
N ARG A 83 -10.24 25.95 -3.21
CA ARG A 83 -10.03 27.08 -2.28
C ARG A 83 -10.66 26.78 -0.94
N LEU A 84 -9.97 27.11 0.13
CA LEU A 84 -10.51 27.09 1.48
C LEU A 84 -11.10 28.50 1.76
N LEU A 85 -12.42 28.60 1.87
CA LEU A 85 -13.11 29.87 2.11
C LEU A 85 -13.05 30.29 3.58
N ASP A 86 -13.14 29.33 4.47
CA ASP A 86 -12.98 29.45 5.92
C ASP A 86 -12.39 28.12 6.46
N ASP A 87 -12.27 27.96 7.76
CA ASP A 87 -11.65 26.79 8.40
C ASP A 87 -12.41 25.46 8.19
N ARG A 88 -13.60 25.48 7.57
CA ARG A 88 -14.52 24.34 7.39
C ARG A 88 -15.14 24.24 6.02
N THR A 89 -14.91 25.20 5.12
CA THR A 89 -15.58 25.26 3.83
C THR A 89 -14.58 25.23 2.68
N TYR A 90 -14.59 24.13 1.91
CA TYR A 90 -13.81 23.98 0.70
C TYR A 90 -14.68 24.29 -0.52
N ALA A 91 -14.27 25.25 -1.35
CA ALA A 91 -14.87 25.54 -2.65
C ALA A 91 -14.10 24.84 -3.76
N VAL A 92 -14.81 24.14 -4.62
CA VAL A 92 -14.28 23.39 -5.76
C VAL A 92 -14.95 23.90 -7.05
N ASP A 93 -14.13 24.35 -7.98
CA ASP A 93 -14.54 24.56 -9.35
C ASP A 93 -14.06 23.38 -10.20
N LEU A 94 -14.96 22.74 -10.95
CA LEU A 94 -14.66 21.58 -11.76
C LEU A 94 -14.29 21.98 -13.19
N ARG A 95 -13.46 21.15 -13.84
CA ARG A 95 -13.25 21.19 -15.28
C ARG A 95 -14.56 20.93 -16.01
N GLN A 96 -14.75 21.59 -17.16
CA GLN A 96 -16.00 21.50 -17.95
C GLN A 96 -15.87 20.58 -19.17
N ASP A 97 -14.68 20.13 -19.49
CA ASP A 97 -14.33 19.35 -20.67
C ASP A 97 -14.30 17.83 -20.40
N VAL A 98 -14.59 17.39 -19.18
CA VAL A 98 -14.51 15.98 -18.76
C VAL A 98 -15.80 15.25 -19.06
N LYS A 99 -15.67 14.04 -19.66
CA LYS A 99 -16.78 13.11 -19.88
C LYS A 99 -16.47 11.77 -19.24
N PHE A 100 -17.51 11.11 -18.76
CA PHE A 100 -17.45 9.69 -18.45
C PHE A 100 -17.26 8.85 -19.72
N GLN A 101 -16.79 7.63 -19.55
CA GLN A 101 -16.53 6.66 -20.61
C GLN A 101 -17.78 6.27 -21.41
N ASN A 102 -18.98 6.52 -20.89
CA ASN A 102 -20.25 6.38 -21.57
C ASN A 102 -20.66 7.64 -22.37
N GLY A 103 -19.82 8.68 -22.41
CA GLY A 103 -20.03 9.92 -23.13
C GLY A 103 -20.80 11.01 -22.39
N GLN A 104 -21.35 10.74 -21.22
CA GLN A 104 -22.03 11.73 -20.39
C GLN A 104 -21.04 12.75 -19.81
N PRO A 105 -21.37 14.06 -19.73
CA PRO A 105 -20.52 15.04 -19.07
C PRO A 105 -20.44 14.76 -17.58
N LEU A 106 -19.25 14.95 -16.99
CA LEU A 106 -19.04 14.90 -15.55
C LEU A 106 -19.37 16.27 -14.98
N THR A 107 -20.25 16.32 -13.97
CA THR A 107 -20.75 17.55 -13.38
C THR A 107 -20.65 17.54 -11.84
N ALA A 108 -20.99 18.67 -11.22
CA ALA A 108 -21.08 18.79 -9.76
C ALA A 108 -22.08 17.81 -9.13
N ALA A 109 -23.14 17.42 -9.87
CA ALA A 109 -24.12 16.44 -9.39
C ALA A 109 -23.48 15.05 -9.19
N ASP A 110 -22.53 14.63 -10.04
CA ASP A 110 -21.84 13.35 -9.94
C ASP A 110 -20.89 13.32 -8.73
N VAL A 111 -20.19 14.42 -8.51
CA VAL A 111 -19.33 14.59 -7.33
C VAL A 111 -20.17 14.50 -6.06
N LYS A 112 -21.24 15.31 -5.97
CA LYS A 112 -22.16 15.31 -4.82
C LYS A 112 -22.72 13.90 -4.58
N PHE A 113 -23.24 13.24 -5.60
CA PHE A 113 -23.77 11.88 -5.52
C PHE A 113 -22.73 10.89 -4.99
N THR A 114 -21.49 10.96 -5.50
CA THR A 114 -20.42 10.03 -5.09
C THR A 114 -20.20 10.07 -3.59
N TYR A 115 -20.01 11.25 -3.01
CA TYR A 115 -19.77 11.41 -1.57
C TYR A 115 -21.03 11.12 -0.73
N GLU A 116 -22.19 11.59 -1.15
CA GLU A 116 -23.45 11.33 -0.44
C GLU A 116 -23.80 9.84 -0.43
N SER A 117 -23.52 9.11 -1.54
CA SER A 117 -23.72 7.68 -1.59
C SER A 117 -22.84 6.90 -0.60
N ILE A 118 -21.63 7.38 -0.31
CA ILE A 118 -20.76 6.80 0.73
C ILE A 118 -21.29 7.09 2.13
N LEU A 119 -21.83 8.29 2.35
CA LEU A 119 -22.40 8.70 3.65
C LEU A 119 -23.71 8.00 3.98
N ASP A 120 -24.48 7.56 2.96
CA ASP A 120 -25.72 6.83 3.17
C ASP A 120 -25.45 5.47 3.86
N PRO A 121 -25.99 5.25 5.08
CA PRO A 121 -25.79 4.00 5.81
C PRO A 121 -26.34 2.77 5.09
N ASN A 122 -27.36 2.92 4.23
CA ASN A 122 -27.96 1.82 3.49
C ASN A 122 -27.00 1.25 2.43
N ASN A 123 -26.09 2.06 1.92
CA ASN A 123 -25.10 1.65 0.93
C ASN A 123 -23.91 0.87 1.54
N ARG A 124 -23.75 0.87 2.86
CA ARG A 124 -22.73 0.11 3.60
C ARG A 124 -21.30 0.32 3.09
N SER A 125 -20.99 1.52 2.62
CA SER A 125 -19.63 1.82 2.18
C SER A 125 -18.63 1.69 3.33
N PRO A 126 -17.51 0.95 3.16
CA PRO A 126 -16.46 0.84 4.16
C PRO A 126 -15.73 2.18 4.39
N LYS A 127 -15.84 3.13 3.44
CA LYS A 127 -15.20 4.45 3.49
C LYS A 127 -16.00 5.50 4.26
N ARG A 128 -17.22 5.18 4.69
CA ARG A 128 -18.10 6.11 5.40
C ARG A 128 -17.44 6.76 6.62
N GLY A 129 -16.63 5.99 7.34
CA GLY A 129 -15.89 6.48 8.52
C GLY A 129 -14.98 7.66 8.22
N ASN A 130 -14.32 7.68 7.07
CA ASN A 130 -13.37 8.71 6.67
C ASN A 130 -14.06 10.04 6.32
N LEU A 131 -15.34 10.00 5.96
CA LEU A 131 -16.14 11.17 5.61
C LEU A 131 -16.97 11.73 6.79
N LYS A 132 -16.80 11.23 8.00
CA LYS A 132 -17.52 11.75 9.19
C LYS A 132 -17.45 13.27 9.39
N PRO A 133 -16.32 13.94 9.09
CA PRO A 133 -16.24 15.40 9.18
C PRO A 133 -17.13 16.14 8.18
N LEU A 134 -17.48 15.52 7.04
CA LEU A 134 -18.29 16.12 5.99
C LEU A 134 -19.75 16.20 6.42
N ARG A 135 -20.32 17.41 6.44
CA ARG A 135 -21.68 17.68 6.87
C ARG A 135 -22.66 17.85 5.70
N VAL A 136 -22.29 18.70 4.74
CA VAL A 136 -23.14 19.06 3.59
C VAL A 136 -22.28 19.26 2.37
N ILE A 137 -22.77 18.86 1.21
CA ILE A 137 -22.23 19.23 -0.08
C ILE A 137 -23.27 20.08 -0.78
N GLU A 138 -22.96 21.34 -0.95
CA GLU A 138 -23.79 22.32 -1.64
C GLU A 138 -23.35 22.42 -3.11
N GLN A 139 -24.26 22.16 -4.02
CA GLN A 139 -24.05 22.40 -5.44
C GLN A 139 -24.46 23.85 -5.76
N THR A 140 -23.50 24.73 -6.05
CA THR A 140 -23.72 26.14 -6.34
C THR A 140 -23.84 26.43 -7.84
N GLY A 141 -23.48 25.46 -8.68
CA GLY A 141 -23.56 25.53 -10.13
C GLY A 141 -23.41 24.16 -10.79
N ALA A 142 -23.46 24.09 -12.12
CA ALA A 142 -23.27 22.83 -12.86
C ALA A 142 -21.87 22.24 -12.64
N TYR A 143 -20.86 23.08 -12.35
CA TYR A 143 -19.46 22.72 -12.18
C TYR A 143 -18.86 23.31 -10.91
N GLN A 144 -19.68 23.64 -9.91
CA GLN A 144 -19.25 24.29 -8.68
C GLN A 144 -19.88 23.65 -7.46
N LEU A 145 -19.06 23.42 -6.42
CA LEU A 145 -19.49 22.79 -5.17
C LEU A 145 -18.82 23.47 -3.98
N LEU A 146 -19.54 23.44 -2.84
CA LEU A 146 -18.97 23.71 -1.52
C LEU A 146 -19.08 22.44 -0.67
N PHE A 147 -17.96 22.05 -0.06
CA PHE A 147 -17.91 21.01 0.95
C PHE A 147 -17.85 21.66 2.33
N HIS A 148 -18.90 21.50 3.13
CA HIS A 148 -18.99 22.03 4.48
C HIS A 148 -18.67 20.95 5.50
N LEU A 149 -17.68 21.21 6.34
CA LEU A 149 -17.29 20.31 7.43
C LEU A 149 -17.98 20.71 8.74
N SER A 150 -18.18 19.75 9.63
CA SER A 150 -18.75 19.97 10.97
C SER A 150 -17.80 20.73 11.90
N ALA A 151 -16.49 20.59 11.69
CA ALA A 151 -15.41 21.27 12.41
C ALA A 151 -14.18 21.39 11.49
N PRO A 152 -13.19 22.24 11.80
CA PRO A 152 -11.92 22.29 11.08
C PRO A 152 -11.29 20.90 11.03
N HIS A 153 -10.97 20.42 9.82
CA HIS A 153 -10.43 19.09 9.62
C HIS A 153 -9.55 19.02 8.36
N SER A 154 -8.29 19.40 8.52
CA SER A 154 -7.32 19.48 7.42
C SER A 154 -7.11 18.16 6.66
N PRO A 155 -7.16 16.96 7.30
CA PRO A 155 -7.02 15.69 6.57
C PRO A 155 -8.16 15.43 5.59
N PHE A 156 -9.25 16.20 5.62
CA PHE A 156 -10.34 16.05 4.64
C PHE A 156 -9.86 16.20 3.19
N ILE A 157 -8.80 16.97 2.94
CA ILE A 157 -8.23 17.15 1.60
C ILE A 157 -7.84 15.81 0.96
N GLU A 158 -7.41 14.81 1.76
CA GLU A 158 -7.08 13.46 1.28
C GLU A 158 -8.33 12.73 0.77
N GLN A 159 -9.52 13.05 1.28
CA GLN A 159 -10.76 12.42 0.82
C GLN A 159 -11.16 12.92 -0.58
N LEU A 160 -10.56 14.01 -1.07
CA LEU A 160 -10.77 14.53 -2.41
C LEU A 160 -10.01 13.72 -3.49
N THR A 161 -9.22 12.72 -3.10
CA THR A 161 -8.58 11.73 -3.99
C THR A 161 -9.49 10.55 -4.34
N LEU A 162 -10.73 10.55 -3.86
CA LEU A 162 -11.70 9.52 -4.19
C LEU A 162 -12.17 9.64 -5.64
N GLY A 163 -12.17 8.51 -6.37
CA GLY A 163 -12.66 8.48 -7.75
C GLY A 163 -14.16 8.82 -7.85
N ILE A 164 -14.53 9.60 -8.85
CA ILE A 164 -15.91 10.05 -9.08
C ILE A 164 -16.66 9.10 -10.00
N VAL A 165 -17.91 8.78 -9.63
CA VAL A 165 -18.82 7.92 -10.40
C VAL A 165 -20.05 8.72 -10.87
N PRO A 166 -20.74 8.30 -11.97
CA PRO A 166 -21.98 8.94 -12.44
C PRO A 166 -23.09 8.92 -11.38
N ALA A 167 -23.90 9.96 -11.31
CA ALA A 167 -24.97 10.13 -10.33
C ALA A 167 -26.07 9.02 -10.34
N ALA A 168 -26.17 8.26 -11.43
CA ALA A 168 -27.10 7.13 -11.52
C ALA A 168 -26.46 5.77 -11.23
N SER A 169 -25.23 5.75 -10.67
CA SER A 169 -24.50 4.50 -10.40
C SER A 169 -25.17 3.67 -9.30
N PRO A 170 -25.38 2.36 -9.50
CA PRO A 170 -25.98 1.50 -8.50
C PRO A 170 -25.12 1.45 -7.24
N ALA A 171 -25.78 1.24 -6.09
CA ALA A 171 -25.08 1.03 -4.85
C ALA A 171 -24.52 -0.40 -4.76
N ASN A 172 -23.35 -0.54 -4.11
CA ASN A 172 -22.75 -1.81 -3.72
C ASN A 172 -22.72 -2.87 -4.85
N PRO A 173 -21.98 -2.62 -5.96
CA PRO A 173 -21.82 -3.63 -7.00
C PRO A 173 -21.21 -4.91 -6.41
N ALA A 174 -21.77 -6.08 -6.76
CA ALA A 174 -21.37 -7.35 -6.15
C ALA A 174 -20.01 -7.86 -6.64
N VAL A 175 -19.60 -7.47 -7.84
CA VAL A 175 -18.37 -7.94 -8.50
C VAL A 175 -17.69 -6.80 -9.29
N PRO A 176 -16.38 -6.88 -9.55
CA PRO A 176 -15.64 -5.87 -10.32
C PRO A 176 -16.24 -5.53 -11.69
N THR A 177 -16.84 -6.50 -12.38
CA THR A 177 -17.49 -6.30 -13.69
C THR A 177 -18.70 -5.36 -13.65
N GLN A 178 -19.28 -5.12 -12.49
CA GLN A 178 -20.41 -4.20 -12.27
C GLN A 178 -19.96 -2.78 -11.88
N ALA A 179 -18.65 -2.52 -11.89
CA ALA A 179 -18.12 -1.19 -11.61
C ALA A 179 -18.69 -0.17 -12.62
N PRO A 180 -19.17 1.01 -12.15
CA PRO A 180 -19.74 2.02 -13.03
C PRO A 180 -18.67 2.59 -13.99
N PRO A 181 -19.06 3.21 -15.11
CA PRO A 181 -18.12 3.85 -16.00
C PRO A 181 -17.40 4.99 -15.29
N GLY A 182 -16.07 5.08 -15.45
CA GLY A 182 -15.26 6.17 -14.94
C GLY A 182 -15.03 7.28 -15.95
N SER A 183 -14.12 8.20 -15.63
CA SER A 183 -13.63 9.25 -16.53
C SER A 183 -12.11 9.12 -16.79
N GLY A 184 -11.49 8.07 -16.28
CA GLY A 184 -10.04 7.86 -16.31
C GLY A 184 -9.47 7.47 -17.68
N PRO A 185 -8.12 7.33 -17.73
CA PRO A 185 -7.38 7.06 -18.96
C PRO A 185 -7.66 5.68 -19.59
N PHE A 186 -8.10 4.72 -18.78
CA PHE A 186 -8.45 3.38 -19.25
C PHE A 186 -9.87 3.01 -18.83
N MET A 187 -10.49 2.11 -19.59
CA MET A 187 -11.86 1.61 -19.39
C MET A 187 -11.79 0.11 -19.13
N LEU A 188 -12.63 -0.40 -18.23
CA LEU A 188 -12.78 -1.84 -18.04
C LEU A 188 -13.26 -2.49 -19.35
N GLU A 189 -12.51 -3.48 -19.84
CA GLU A 189 -12.86 -4.27 -21.02
C GLU A 189 -13.35 -5.66 -20.64
N ALA A 190 -12.59 -6.36 -19.78
CA ALA A 190 -12.93 -7.67 -19.26
C ALA A 190 -12.44 -7.84 -17.82
N ALA A 191 -13.14 -8.65 -17.05
CA ALA A 191 -12.70 -9.10 -15.73
C ALA A 191 -13.03 -10.58 -15.60
N GLU A 192 -12.00 -11.41 -15.58
CA GLU A 192 -12.06 -12.86 -15.47
C GLU A 192 -11.67 -13.24 -14.03
N PRO A 193 -12.63 -13.66 -13.19
CA PRO A 193 -12.39 -13.87 -11.77
C PRO A 193 -11.24 -14.84 -11.48
N GLY A 194 -10.25 -14.36 -10.72
CA GLY A 194 -9.06 -15.14 -10.34
C GLY A 194 -7.99 -15.25 -11.43
N GLU A 195 -8.23 -14.79 -12.65
CA GLU A 195 -7.31 -14.91 -13.78
C GLU A 195 -6.71 -13.58 -14.20
N GLN A 196 -7.55 -12.64 -14.65
CA GLN A 196 -7.06 -11.35 -15.14
C GLN A 196 -8.14 -10.25 -15.15
N ILE A 197 -7.66 -9.01 -15.22
CA ILE A 197 -8.46 -7.82 -15.52
C ILE A 197 -7.83 -7.11 -16.70
N THR A 198 -8.61 -6.85 -17.73
CA THR A 198 -8.18 -6.16 -18.94
C THR A 198 -8.83 -4.79 -19.01
N LEU A 199 -7.98 -3.79 -19.14
CA LEU A 199 -8.38 -2.40 -19.39
C LEU A 199 -7.98 -2.01 -20.81
N LYS A 200 -8.88 -1.40 -21.57
CA LYS A 200 -8.57 -0.76 -22.85
C LYS A 200 -8.42 0.74 -22.70
N ARG A 201 -7.67 1.36 -23.58
CA ARG A 201 -7.51 2.81 -23.68
C ARG A 201 -8.86 3.51 -23.79
N ASN A 202 -9.05 4.61 -23.04
CA ASN A 202 -10.13 5.57 -23.25
C ASN A 202 -9.72 6.54 -24.39
N PRO A 203 -10.31 6.45 -25.60
CA PRO A 203 -9.92 7.31 -26.71
C PRO A 203 -10.38 8.76 -26.52
N HIS A 204 -11.33 8.99 -25.61
CA HIS A 204 -11.91 10.30 -25.31
C HIS A 204 -11.44 10.85 -23.95
N TYR A 205 -10.28 10.37 -23.48
CA TYR A 205 -9.72 10.88 -22.23
C TYR A 205 -9.43 12.38 -22.35
N TRP A 206 -9.87 13.15 -21.38
CA TRP A 206 -9.84 14.61 -21.39
C TRP A 206 -8.42 15.22 -21.40
N GLU A 207 -7.43 14.50 -20.84
CA GLU A 207 -6.02 14.78 -21.09
C GLU A 207 -5.59 14.11 -22.42
N GLN A 208 -4.31 13.85 -22.58
CA GLN A 208 -3.80 13.09 -23.69
C GLN A 208 -4.19 11.60 -23.55
N ALA A 209 -4.82 11.04 -24.57
CA ALA A 209 -5.14 9.62 -24.61
C ALA A 209 -3.86 8.76 -24.43
N PRO A 210 -3.91 7.66 -23.66
CA PRO A 210 -2.76 6.79 -23.45
C PRO A 210 -2.17 6.26 -24.78
N ALA A 211 -0.85 6.14 -24.85
CA ALA A 211 -0.17 5.56 -26.01
C ALA A 211 -0.37 4.03 -26.09
N LEU A 212 -0.52 3.37 -24.92
CA LEU A 212 -0.87 1.95 -24.86
C LEU A 212 -2.29 1.72 -25.39
N ALA A 213 -2.50 0.61 -26.09
CA ALA A 213 -3.85 0.17 -26.46
C ALA A 213 -4.66 -0.28 -25.24
N GLY A 214 -3.98 -0.82 -24.23
CA GLY A 214 -4.57 -1.24 -22.97
C GLY A 214 -3.54 -1.81 -21.99
N VAL A 215 -4.05 -2.32 -20.88
CA VAL A 215 -3.26 -2.98 -19.81
C VAL A 215 -4.02 -4.22 -19.39
N THR A 216 -3.33 -5.36 -19.32
CA THR A 216 -3.85 -6.60 -18.73
C THR A 216 -3.17 -6.86 -17.41
N PHE A 217 -3.92 -6.92 -16.31
CA PHE A 217 -3.45 -7.33 -15.00
C PHE A 217 -3.67 -8.81 -14.83
N ARG A 218 -2.61 -9.62 -14.94
CA ARG A 218 -2.66 -11.07 -14.70
C ARG A 218 -2.49 -11.37 -13.22
N ILE A 219 -3.37 -12.21 -12.68
CA ILE A 219 -3.33 -12.63 -11.28
C ILE A 219 -2.43 -13.86 -11.15
N ILE A 220 -1.30 -13.68 -10.49
CA ILE A 220 -0.34 -14.76 -10.24
C ILE A 220 0.09 -14.69 -8.78
N PRO A 221 -0.54 -15.43 -7.86
CA PRO A 221 -0.29 -15.33 -6.42
C PRO A 221 1.14 -15.69 -6.00
N ASP A 222 1.73 -16.69 -6.64
CA ASP A 222 3.08 -17.15 -6.31
C ASP A 222 4.15 -16.23 -6.91
N ALA A 223 5.03 -15.68 -6.06
CA ALA A 223 6.08 -14.74 -6.46
C ALA A 223 7.11 -15.35 -7.42
N LEU A 224 7.46 -16.63 -7.22
CA LEU A 224 8.41 -17.32 -8.10
C LEU A 224 7.80 -17.56 -9.48
N VAL A 225 6.51 -17.93 -9.53
CA VAL A 225 5.79 -18.10 -10.81
C VAL A 225 5.74 -16.77 -11.56
N ARG A 226 5.49 -15.62 -10.88
CA ARG A 226 5.55 -14.29 -11.53
C ARG A 226 6.92 -14.04 -12.18
N VAL A 227 8.00 -14.32 -11.46
CA VAL A 227 9.37 -14.19 -11.97
C VAL A 227 9.62 -15.09 -13.19
N LEU A 228 9.15 -16.35 -13.15
CA LEU A 228 9.30 -17.29 -14.26
C LEU A 228 8.46 -16.88 -15.48
N GLU A 229 7.26 -16.37 -15.29
CA GLU A 229 6.41 -15.87 -16.38
C GLU A 229 6.99 -14.59 -17.01
N PHE A 230 7.61 -13.72 -16.21
CA PHE A 230 8.37 -12.58 -16.73
C PHE A 230 9.56 -13.05 -17.59
N LYS A 231 10.34 -14.02 -17.09
CA LYS A 231 11.47 -14.60 -17.86
C LYS A 231 11.03 -15.25 -19.18
N LYS A 232 9.86 -15.89 -19.23
CA LYS A 232 9.28 -16.46 -20.45
C LYS A 232 8.78 -15.39 -21.44
N GLY A 233 8.69 -14.12 -20.99
CA GLY A 233 8.17 -13.02 -21.81
C GLY A 233 6.65 -12.86 -21.77
N ASN A 234 5.94 -13.61 -20.94
CA ASN A 234 4.48 -13.54 -20.76
C ASN A 234 4.01 -12.35 -19.90
N ILE A 235 4.93 -11.66 -19.24
CA ILE A 235 4.70 -10.47 -18.41
C ILE A 235 5.67 -9.39 -18.86
N ASP A 236 5.21 -8.14 -18.89
CA ASP A 236 6.00 -6.98 -19.31
C ASP A 236 6.40 -6.09 -18.14
N LEU A 237 5.62 -6.12 -17.04
CA LEU A 237 5.79 -5.26 -15.87
C LEU A 237 5.41 -6.01 -14.59
N MET A 238 6.25 -5.91 -13.57
CA MET A 238 5.94 -6.29 -12.18
C MET A 238 6.30 -5.12 -11.27
N GLN A 239 5.46 -4.87 -10.27
CA GLN A 239 5.71 -3.87 -9.24
C GLN A 239 5.48 -4.48 -7.87
N ASN A 240 6.50 -4.43 -7.01
CA ASN A 240 6.50 -4.97 -5.65
C ASN A 240 6.26 -6.50 -5.57
N ASP A 241 6.11 -7.04 -4.39
CA ASP A 241 5.83 -8.46 -4.10
C ASP A 241 6.78 -9.44 -4.82
N ILE A 242 8.04 -9.01 -4.97
CA ILE A 242 9.14 -9.80 -5.52
C ILE A 242 10.04 -10.21 -4.36
N GLU A 243 10.34 -11.52 -4.26
CA GLU A 243 11.28 -11.99 -3.24
C GLU A 243 12.63 -11.27 -3.37
N PRO A 244 13.19 -10.73 -2.27
CA PRO A 244 14.43 -9.95 -2.31
C PRO A 244 15.59 -10.62 -3.02
N ASP A 245 15.73 -11.93 -2.85
CA ASP A 245 16.79 -12.73 -3.50
C ASP A 245 16.61 -12.83 -5.03
N MET A 246 15.37 -12.66 -5.53
CA MET A 246 15.07 -12.74 -6.95
C MET A 246 15.41 -11.47 -7.72
N VAL A 247 15.50 -10.31 -7.07
CA VAL A 247 15.74 -9.03 -7.76
C VAL A 247 17.11 -9.01 -8.45
N PRO A 248 18.26 -9.33 -7.77
CA PRO A 248 19.54 -9.42 -8.45
C PRO A 248 19.61 -10.54 -9.50
N TRP A 249 18.77 -11.58 -9.35
CA TRP A 249 18.71 -12.65 -10.33
C TRP A 249 18.01 -12.20 -11.61
N LEU A 250 16.91 -11.43 -11.49
CA LEU A 250 16.18 -10.85 -12.62
C LEU A 250 17.08 -9.93 -13.45
N GLU A 251 17.81 -9.02 -12.81
CA GLU A 251 18.78 -8.14 -13.50
C GLU A 251 19.77 -8.93 -14.36
N ARG A 252 20.35 -9.99 -13.80
CA ARG A 252 21.41 -10.76 -14.47
C ARG A 252 20.92 -11.75 -15.52
N ASN A 253 19.68 -12.23 -15.42
CA ASN A 253 19.22 -13.40 -16.19
C ASN A 253 18.07 -13.13 -17.15
N THR A 254 17.50 -11.92 -17.17
CA THR A 254 16.32 -11.64 -18.01
C THR A 254 16.48 -10.43 -18.93
N GLY A 255 17.54 -9.62 -18.74
CA GLY A 255 17.70 -8.34 -19.43
C GLY A 255 16.63 -7.30 -19.01
N ALA A 256 15.96 -7.51 -17.88
CA ALA A 256 14.97 -6.59 -17.35
C ALA A 256 15.61 -5.26 -16.93
N ASP A 257 14.85 -4.19 -17.09
CA ASP A 257 15.09 -2.93 -16.40
C ASP A 257 14.52 -3.04 -14.98
N VAL A 258 15.42 -3.07 -13.98
CA VAL A 258 15.07 -3.24 -12.58
C VAL A 258 15.43 -1.97 -11.82
N GLY A 259 14.44 -1.37 -11.17
CA GLY A 259 14.61 -0.17 -10.36
C GLY A 259 14.08 -0.33 -8.94
N THR A 260 14.76 0.30 -7.98
CA THR A 260 14.31 0.38 -6.58
C THR A 260 14.15 1.83 -6.16
N TYR A 261 13.00 2.19 -5.64
CA TYR A 261 12.62 3.57 -5.33
C TYR A 261 12.08 3.66 -3.91
N LEU A 262 12.39 4.73 -3.20
CA LEU A 262 11.87 4.93 -1.85
C LEU A 262 10.33 4.94 -1.88
N GLY A 263 9.73 4.17 -0.96
CA GLY A 263 8.28 4.08 -0.78
C GLY A 263 7.80 4.73 0.52
N THR A 264 6.50 4.70 0.71
CA THR A 264 5.83 5.23 1.91
C THR A 264 5.29 4.13 2.83
N THR A 265 5.53 2.87 2.50
CA THR A 265 5.12 1.74 3.35
C THR A 265 6.08 1.57 4.52
N PHE A 266 5.56 1.70 5.74
CA PHE A 266 6.33 1.68 6.98
C PHE A 266 6.18 0.34 7.70
N GLN A 267 7.28 -0.40 7.88
CA GLN A 267 7.36 -1.65 8.66
C GLN A 267 7.77 -1.38 10.08
N TYR A 268 7.12 -2.03 11.05
CA TYR A 268 7.36 -1.83 12.48
C TYR A 268 7.12 -3.08 13.31
N ILE A 269 7.63 -3.06 14.54
CA ILE A 269 7.20 -3.95 15.62
C ILE A 269 6.22 -3.18 16.49
N GLY A 270 4.97 -3.64 16.54
CA GLY A 270 3.95 -3.14 17.44
C GLY A 270 4.10 -3.75 18.83
N ILE A 271 3.87 -2.95 19.87
CA ILE A 271 4.11 -3.28 21.27
C ILE A 271 2.80 -3.16 22.04
N ASN A 272 2.46 -4.16 22.84
CA ASN A 272 1.36 -4.07 23.79
C ASN A 272 1.81 -3.34 25.07
N LEU A 273 1.44 -2.09 25.21
CA LEU A 273 1.85 -1.24 26.34
C LEU A 273 1.06 -1.51 27.62
N THR A 274 0.04 -2.37 27.58
CA THR A 274 -0.65 -2.84 28.80
C THR A 274 0.13 -3.99 29.47
N HIS A 275 1.09 -4.60 28.74
CA HIS A 275 1.91 -5.68 29.29
C HIS A 275 2.88 -5.16 30.36
N PRO A 276 2.97 -5.81 31.55
CA PRO A 276 3.75 -5.31 32.69
C PRO A 276 5.22 -4.97 32.39
N ILE A 277 5.89 -5.74 31.55
CA ILE A 277 7.28 -5.50 31.14
C ILE A 277 7.35 -4.37 30.09
N LEU A 278 6.50 -4.43 29.07
CA LEU A 278 6.57 -3.56 27.90
C LEU A 278 6.05 -2.12 28.13
N LYS A 279 5.28 -1.89 29.21
CA LYS A 279 4.89 -0.54 29.63
C LYS A 279 6.10 0.33 30.01
N THR A 280 7.22 -0.31 30.40
CA THR A 280 8.46 0.38 30.81
C THR A 280 9.22 0.89 29.57
N VAL A 281 9.37 2.22 29.43
CA VAL A 281 10.02 2.82 28.25
C VAL A 281 11.47 2.35 28.08
N LYS A 282 12.22 2.11 29.18
CA LYS A 282 13.58 1.58 29.10
C LYS A 282 13.64 0.21 28.41
N VAL A 283 12.66 -0.66 28.65
CA VAL A 283 12.57 -1.95 27.95
C VAL A 283 12.33 -1.76 26.46
N ARG A 284 11.44 -0.84 26.06
CA ARG A 284 11.19 -0.55 24.64
C ARG A 284 12.43 0.03 23.95
N ARG A 285 13.17 0.90 24.64
CA ARG A 285 14.45 1.44 24.16
C ARG A 285 15.51 0.33 24.04
N ALA A 286 15.56 -0.60 24.99
CA ALA A 286 16.44 -1.77 24.91
C ALA A 286 16.11 -2.64 23.68
N LEU A 287 14.84 -2.90 23.39
CA LEU A 287 14.42 -3.60 22.16
C LEU A 287 14.93 -2.87 20.91
N ALA A 288 14.83 -1.53 20.86
CA ALA A 288 15.28 -0.74 19.73
C ALA A 288 16.81 -0.79 19.52
N TYR A 289 17.60 -0.76 20.60
CA TYR A 289 19.06 -0.89 20.56
C TYR A 289 19.52 -2.32 20.24
N ALA A 290 18.74 -3.34 20.63
CA ALA A 290 19.13 -4.74 20.44
C ALA A 290 18.89 -5.25 19.00
N ILE A 291 18.14 -4.51 18.18
CA ILE A 291 17.80 -4.93 16.81
C ILE A 291 18.70 -4.23 15.78
N ASP A 292 19.59 -4.99 15.14
CA ASP A 292 20.43 -4.55 14.03
C ASP A 292 19.59 -4.46 12.74
N ARG A 293 18.92 -3.32 12.57
CA ARG A 293 18.03 -3.05 11.42
C ARG A 293 18.81 -2.95 10.12
N ASP A 294 20.02 -2.38 10.16
CA ASP A 294 20.89 -2.29 8.98
C ASP A 294 21.29 -3.66 8.46
N ARG A 295 21.61 -4.60 9.37
CA ARG A 295 21.92 -5.98 9.03
C ARG A 295 20.70 -6.69 8.41
N LEU A 296 19.50 -6.49 8.97
CA LEU A 296 18.25 -7.05 8.42
C LEU A 296 18.00 -6.53 7.01
N VAL A 297 18.09 -5.21 6.80
CA VAL A 297 17.90 -4.58 5.47
C VAL A 297 18.94 -5.07 4.48
N ARG A 298 20.21 -5.16 4.87
CA ARG A 298 21.29 -5.56 3.98
C ARG A 298 21.24 -7.03 3.59
N HIS A 299 21.02 -7.92 4.55
CA HIS A 299 21.18 -9.36 4.34
C HIS A 299 19.88 -10.11 4.05
N ILE A 300 18.75 -9.70 4.65
CA ILE A 300 17.46 -10.35 4.43
C ILE A 300 16.69 -9.62 3.32
N LEU A 301 16.61 -8.30 3.38
CA LEU A 301 15.87 -7.51 2.39
C LEU A 301 16.70 -7.15 1.15
N LYS A 302 17.98 -7.50 1.09
CA LYS A 302 18.88 -7.19 -0.05
C LYS A 302 18.83 -5.72 -0.48
N GLY A 303 18.70 -4.81 0.49
CA GLY A 303 18.63 -3.37 0.24
C GLY A 303 17.24 -2.83 -0.16
N MET A 304 16.18 -3.66 -0.14
CA MET A 304 14.81 -3.22 -0.48
C MET A 304 14.08 -2.53 0.65
N GLY A 305 14.78 -2.06 1.64
CA GLY A 305 14.31 -1.18 2.69
C GLY A 305 15.27 -0.05 2.94
N THR A 306 14.79 1.01 3.59
CA THR A 306 15.60 2.07 4.19
C THR A 306 15.27 2.11 5.66
N VAL A 307 16.26 2.02 6.55
CA VAL A 307 16.03 2.01 8.00
C VAL A 307 15.21 3.23 8.41
N ALA A 308 14.14 2.99 9.17
CA ALA A 308 13.18 4.02 9.56
C ALA A 308 13.53 4.62 10.93
N GLY A 309 13.43 5.94 11.03
CA GLY A 309 13.44 6.65 12.31
C GLY A 309 12.05 6.82 12.94
N GLY A 310 11.00 6.72 12.14
CA GLY A 310 9.60 6.89 12.56
C GLY A 310 8.63 6.46 11.47
N VAL A 311 7.35 6.78 11.68
CA VAL A 311 6.25 6.36 10.78
C VAL A 311 6.33 7.04 9.41
N LEU A 312 6.58 8.35 9.39
CA LEU A 312 6.59 9.15 8.17
C LEU A 312 7.92 8.96 7.43
N SER A 313 7.86 8.63 6.12
CA SER A 313 9.05 8.50 5.28
C SER A 313 9.60 9.89 4.87
N PRO A 314 10.86 9.98 4.43
CA PRO A 314 11.44 11.24 3.92
C PRO A 314 10.67 11.89 2.76
N LEU A 315 9.78 11.15 2.10
CA LEU A 315 8.91 11.65 1.04
C LEU A 315 7.67 12.38 1.57
N ASN A 316 7.36 12.22 2.87
CA ASN A 316 6.22 12.90 3.48
C ASN A 316 6.55 14.36 3.77
N TRP A 317 5.64 15.27 3.46
CA TRP A 317 5.82 16.71 3.65
C TRP A 317 6.03 17.12 5.13
N ALA A 318 5.58 16.29 6.08
CA ALA A 318 5.72 16.51 7.52
C ALA A 318 6.87 15.72 8.15
N TYR A 319 7.71 15.05 7.33
CA TYR A 319 8.85 14.28 7.84
C TYR A 319 9.77 15.14 8.73
N GLU A 320 10.13 14.60 9.89
CA GLU A 320 11.12 15.16 10.81
C GLU A 320 12.40 14.34 10.74
N GLU A 321 13.49 14.96 10.30
CA GLU A 321 14.79 14.27 10.16
C GLU A 321 15.56 14.15 11.48
N ASN A 322 15.31 15.08 12.41
CA ASN A 322 16.04 15.16 13.69
C ASN A 322 15.30 14.41 14.79
N LEU A 323 15.00 13.13 14.55
CA LEU A 323 14.43 12.23 15.54
C LEU A 323 15.52 11.57 16.38
N GLN A 324 15.15 11.12 17.57
CA GLN A 324 16.01 10.24 18.38
C GLN A 324 16.31 8.98 17.58
N HIS A 325 17.59 8.69 17.36
CA HIS A 325 18.06 7.48 16.72
C HIS A 325 18.41 6.39 17.75
N TRP A 326 18.16 5.15 17.34
CA TRP A 326 18.41 3.95 18.14
C TRP A 326 19.35 3.03 17.36
N PRO A 327 20.68 3.34 17.28
CA PRO A 327 21.63 2.48 16.58
C PRO A 327 21.75 1.12 17.28
N TYR A 328 22.20 0.09 16.55
CA TYR A 328 22.45 -1.21 17.15
C TYR A 328 23.55 -1.10 18.21
N ASP A 329 23.19 -1.36 19.47
CA ASP A 329 24.09 -1.34 20.62
C ASP A 329 23.56 -2.33 21.69
N PRO A 330 23.94 -3.62 21.59
CA PRO A 330 23.47 -4.63 22.51
C PRO A 330 23.93 -4.40 23.96
N GLU A 331 25.09 -3.76 24.17
CA GLU A 331 25.56 -3.48 25.53
C GLU A 331 24.71 -2.38 26.20
N ARG A 332 24.34 -1.34 25.43
CA ARG A 332 23.39 -0.34 25.91
C ARG A 332 22.01 -0.94 26.18
N ALA A 333 21.58 -1.89 25.36
CA ALA A 333 20.33 -2.62 25.58
C ALA A 333 20.35 -3.40 26.90
N LYS A 334 21.42 -4.15 27.20
CA LYS A 334 21.60 -4.86 28.47
C LYS A 334 21.53 -3.91 29.66
N GLN A 335 22.26 -2.78 29.60
CA GLN A 335 22.24 -1.76 30.67
C GLN A 335 20.82 -1.23 30.93
N LEU A 336 20.07 -0.94 29.86
CA LEU A 336 18.69 -0.44 29.99
C LEU A 336 17.75 -1.48 30.60
N LEU A 337 17.97 -2.76 30.32
CA LEU A 337 17.22 -3.86 30.94
C LEU A 337 17.52 -3.98 32.42
N ASP A 338 18.80 -3.88 32.82
CA ASP A 338 19.21 -3.85 34.23
C ASP A 338 18.61 -2.65 34.97
N GLU A 339 18.70 -1.45 34.37
CA GLU A 339 18.10 -0.22 34.90
C GLU A 339 16.56 -0.29 34.97
N ALA A 340 15.93 -1.14 34.16
CA ALA A 340 14.49 -1.36 34.17
C ALA A 340 14.04 -2.39 35.22
N GLY A 341 14.97 -3.02 35.95
CA GLY A 341 14.69 -4.02 36.95
C GLY A 341 14.62 -5.46 36.41
N PHE A 342 15.21 -5.70 35.26
CA PHE A 342 15.31 -7.02 34.60
C PHE A 342 16.79 -7.41 34.41
N PRO A 343 17.56 -7.59 35.51
CA PRO A 343 18.96 -8.00 35.42
C PRO A 343 19.05 -9.41 34.80
N ASP A 344 20.21 -9.71 34.24
CA ASP A 344 20.50 -11.05 33.74
C ASP A 344 20.58 -12.02 34.92
N PRO A 345 19.80 -13.13 34.92
CA PRO A 345 19.71 -13.99 36.09
C PRO A 345 20.96 -14.87 36.30
N ASP A 346 21.74 -15.15 35.26
CA ASP A 346 22.90 -16.05 35.29
C ASP A 346 24.13 -15.52 34.52
N GLY A 347 24.15 -14.20 34.21
CA GLY A 347 25.19 -13.56 33.39
C GLY A 347 25.09 -13.95 31.93
N ASP A 348 26.16 -14.51 31.35
CA ASP A 348 26.14 -14.98 29.95
C ASP A 348 25.60 -16.42 29.83
N GLY A 349 24.83 -16.90 30.82
CA GLY A 349 24.20 -18.22 30.83
C GLY A 349 22.93 -18.33 29.97
N PRO A 350 22.28 -19.50 29.94
CA PRO A 350 21.16 -19.76 29.06
C PRO A 350 19.81 -19.23 29.57
N LEU A 351 19.72 -18.74 30.81
CA LEU A 351 18.45 -18.30 31.36
C LEU A 351 18.05 -16.91 30.84
N PRO A 352 16.86 -16.77 30.21
CA PRO A 352 16.46 -15.46 29.75
C PRO A 352 16.03 -14.54 30.90
N ARG A 353 16.24 -13.23 30.74
CA ARG A 353 15.70 -12.19 31.64
C ARG A 353 14.18 -12.25 31.70
N PHE A 354 13.56 -12.50 30.55
CA PHE A 354 12.12 -12.75 30.35
C PHE A 354 11.83 -13.27 28.95
N THR A 355 10.61 -13.80 28.79
CA THR A 355 10.11 -14.31 27.50
C THR A 355 8.95 -13.45 26.99
N LEU A 356 8.95 -13.10 25.71
CA LEU A 356 7.88 -12.39 25.03
C LEU A 356 7.35 -13.20 23.83
N SER A 357 6.04 -13.16 23.60
CA SER A 357 5.48 -13.68 22.35
C SER A 357 5.65 -12.66 21.23
N PHE A 358 6.04 -13.14 20.04
CA PHE A 358 6.14 -12.33 18.83
C PHE A 358 5.28 -12.93 17.73
N LYS A 359 4.26 -12.20 17.29
CA LYS A 359 3.35 -12.66 16.25
C LYS A 359 3.70 -12.10 14.88
N THR A 360 3.66 -12.96 13.87
CA THR A 360 3.86 -12.61 12.46
C THR A 360 2.96 -13.44 11.56
N THR A 361 2.96 -13.18 10.24
CA THR A 361 2.23 -14.01 9.28
C THR A 361 3.11 -15.17 8.78
N ASN A 362 2.49 -16.16 8.15
CA ASN A 362 3.15 -17.34 7.59
C ASN A 362 3.92 -17.08 6.27
N ILE A 363 4.04 -15.82 5.83
CA ILE A 363 4.88 -15.42 4.69
C ILE A 363 6.35 -15.67 5.03
N ASP A 364 7.08 -16.36 4.16
CA ASP A 364 8.44 -16.83 4.41
C ASP A 364 9.41 -15.69 4.77
N LEU A 365 9.42 -14.61 4.01
CA LEU A 365 10.23 -13.43 4.30
C LEU A 365 9.97 -12.87 5.72
N ARG A 366 8.70 -12.82 6.15
CA ARG A 366 8.34 -12.31 7.48
C ARG A 366 8.78 -13.24 8.60
N ARG A 367 8.73 -14.56 8.37
CA ARG A 367 9.27 -15.54 9.32
C ARG A 367 10.79 -15.41 9.44
N ARG A 368 11.51 -15.31 8.31
CA ARG A 368 12.98 -15.10 8.31
C ARG A 368 13.39 -13.85 9.09
N VAL A 369 12.65 -12.75 8.92
CA VAL A 369 12.86 -11.51 9.69
C VAL A 369 12.61 -11.74 11.18
N ALA A 370 11.51 -12.41 11.55
CA ALA A 370 11.17 -12.67 12.95
C ALA A 370 12.21 -13.55 13.66
N GLU A 371 12.70 -14.60 13.00
CA GLU A 371 13.76 -15.46 13.55
C GLU A 371 15.09 -14.72 13.70
N ALA A 372 15.45 -13.86 12.76
CA ALA A 372 16.65 -13.03 12.88
C ALA A 372 16.54 -12.01 14.04
N ILE A 373 15.36 -11.44 14.28
CA ILE A 373 15.09 -10.58 15.44
C ILE A 373 15.18 -11.38 16.74
N LYS A 374 14.63 -12.61 16.76
CA LYS A 374 14.76 -13.52 17.90
C LYS A 374 16.21 -13.76 18.26
N GLU A 375 17.05 -14.12 17.29
CA GLU A 375 18.49 -14.35 17.48
C GLU A 375 19.20 -13.11 18.04
N GLN A 376 18.82 -11.91 17.57
CA GLN A 376 19.42 -10.66 18.05
C GLN A 376 19.00 -10.33 19.50
N LEU A 377 17.73 -10.50 19.85
CA LEU A 377 17.21 -10.24 21.19
C LEU A 377 17.73 -11.25 22.23
N GLN A 378 17.99 -12.49 21.80
CA GLN A 378 18.59 -13.51 22.65
C GLN A 378 19.99 -13.08 23.16
N LYS A 379 20.76 -12.32 22.36
CA LYS A 379 22.09 -11.79 22.78
C LYS A 379 22.03 -10.81 23.94
N VAL A 380 20.87 -10.27 24.24
CA VAL A 380 20.65 -9.37 25.37
C VAL A 380 19.77 -10.00 26.45
N GLY A 381 19.60 -11.34 26.40
CA GLY A 381 18.85 -12.11 27.40
C GLY A 381 17.33 -12.07 27.23
N ILE A 382 16.80 -11.63 26.08
CA ILE A 382 15.34 -11.65 25.80
C ILE A 382 15.02 -12.84 24.92
N GLU A 383 14.19 -13.78 25.42
CA GLU A 383 13.70 -14.89 24.63
C GLU A 383 12.42 -14.49 23.88
N LEU A 384 12.35 -14.77 22.57
CA LEU A 384 11.14 -14.61 21.76
C LEU A 384 10.50 -15.97 21.43
N ASP A 385 9.23 -16.11 21.78
CA ASP A 385 8.34 -17.16 21.29
C ASP A 385 7.69 -16.67 19.96
N VAL A 386 8.35 -16.98 18.85
CA VAL A 386 7.90 -16.57 17.51
C VAL A 386 6.75 -17.47 17.04
N ARG A 387 5.60 -16.88 16.75
CA ARG A 387 4.39 -17.57 16.28
C ARG A 387 3.92 -16.98 14.96
N SER A 388 3.83 -17.82 13.93
CA SER A 388 3.32 -17.43 12.61
C SER A 388 1.91 -17.97 12.38
N TYR A 389 1.07 -17.14 11.77
CA TYR A 389 -0.34 -17.42 11.53
C TYR A 389 -0.74 -17.07 10.10
N GLU A 390 -1.84 -17.67 9.64
CA GLU A 390 -2.56 -17.18 8.48
C GLU A 390 -3.09 -15.77 8.76
N TRP A 391 -3.26 -14.94 7.70
CA TRP A 391 -3.57 -13.52 7.83
C TRP A 391 -4.81 -13.22 8.68
N ALA A 392 -5.93 -13.92 8.46
CA ALA A 392 -7.18 -13.61 9.17
C ALA A 392 -7.07 -13.90 10.68
N ALA A 393 -6.43 -15.01 11.06
CA ALA A 393 -6.16 -15.38 12.44
C ALA A 393 -5.19 -14.38 13.11
N PHE A 394 -4.08 -14.06 12.42
CA PHE A 394 -3.11 -13.06 12.85
C PHE A 394 -3.79 -11.72 13.14
N TYR A 395 -4.51 -11.19 12.15
CA TYR A 395 -5.11 -9.86 12.26
C TYR A 395 -6.24 -9.80 13.30
N SER A 396 -7.00 -10.90 13.48
CA SER A 396 -7.99 -11.03 14.56
C SER A 396 -7.35 -10.91 15.93
N ASP A 397 -6.23 -11.58 16.15
CA ASP A 397 -5.49 -11.53 17.42
C ASP A 397 -4.94 -10.12 17.70
N ILE A 398 -4.38 -9.46 16.66
CA ILE A 398 -3.87 -8.10 16.82
C ILE A 398 -5.00 -7.13 17.21
N LYS A 399 -6.17 -7.23 16.57
CA LYS A 399 -7.34 -6.40 16.93
C LYS A 399 -7.88 -6.64 18.34
N LYS A 400 -7.71 -7.85 18.85
CA LYS A 400 -8.15 -8.23 20.22
C LYS A 400 -7.11 -7.93 21.30
N GLY A 401 -5.91 -7.47 20.94
CA GLY A 401 -4.81 -7.25 21.90
C GLY A 401 -4.11 -8.53 22.35
N ASN A 402 -4.34 -9.67 21.69
CA ASN A 402 -3.76 -10.97 22.05
C ASN A 402 -2.32 -11.11 21.57
N PHE A 403 -1.42 -10.23 22.01
CA PHE A 403 0.00 -10.24 21.64
C PHE A 403 0.84 -9.54 22.73
N HIS A 404 2.13 -9.84 22.79
CA HIS A 404 3.12 -8.98 23.43
C HIS A 404 3.78 -8.08 22.38
N LEU A 405 4.31 -8.68 21.33
CA LEU A 405 4.88 -8.02 20.17
C LEU A 405 4.26 -8.58 18.87
N TYR A 406 4.21 -7.78 17.83
CA TYR A 406 3.86 -8.22 16.48
C TYR A 406 4.59 -7.40 15.43
N SER A 407 4.78 -7.96 14.22
CA SER A 407 5.30 -7.19 13.08
C SER A 407 4.22 -7.00 12.02
N LEU A 408 4.05 -5.74 11.59
CA LEU A 408 3.09 -5.32 10.57
C LEU A 408 3.60 -4.10 9.82
N ALA A 409 2.92 -3.73 8.72
CA ALA A 409 3.24 -2.53 7.97
C ALA A 409 2.02 -1.61 7.82
N TRP A 410 2.27 -0.31 7.79
CA TRP A 410 1.32 0.70 7.32
C TRP A 410 1.64 1.01 5.87
N VAL A 411 0.68 0.78 4.99
CA VAL A 411 0.85 0.90 3.53
C VAL A 411 0.38 2.28 3.07
N GLY A 412 1.17 2.91 2.19
CA GLY A 412 0.75 4.14 1.53
C GLY A 412 0.58 5.35 2.46
N VAL A 413 1.49 5.54 3.43
CA VAL A 413 1.42 6.66 4.38
C VAL A 413 1.73 7.98 3.66
N LEU A 414 0.69 8.75 3.33
CA LEU A 414 0.79 10.03 2.60
C LEU A 414 0.57 11.26 3.51
N ASP A 415 -0.44 11.23 4.39
CA ASP A 415 -0.71 12.32 5.33
C ASP A 415 -0.25 11.97 6.75
N PRO A 416 0.29 12.93 7.52
CA PRO A 416 0.70 12.71 8.90
C PRO A 416 -0.47 12.41 9.85
N ASP A 417 -1.73 12.56 9.44
CA ASP A 417 -2.90 12.17 10.24
C ASP A 417 -2.96 10.68 10.58
N ILE A 418 -2.20 9.86 9.89
CA ILE A 418 -1.98 8.46 10.29
C ILE A 418 -1.54 8.38 11.77
N LEU A 419 -0.77 9.36 12.27
CA LEU A 419 -0.33 9.40 13.66
C LEU A 419 -1.51 9.53 14.64
N PHE A 420 -2.56 10.28 14.27
CA PHE A 420 -3.80 10.31 15.05
C PHE A 420 -4.49 8.94 15.04
N GLN A 421 -4.63 8.34 13.86
CA GLN A 421 -5.30 7.05 13.69
C GLN A 421 -4.69 5.96 14.58
N ILE A 422 -3.34 5.92 14.67
CA ILE A 422 -2.62 4.80 15.27
C ILE A 422 -2.08 5.06 16.68
N PHE A 423 -2.06 6.31 17.15
CA PHE A 423 -1.49 6.64 18.47
C PHE A 423 -2.39 7.48 19.37
N HIS A 424 -3.44 8.14 18.86
CA HIS A 424 -4.33 8.91 19.71
C HIS A 424 -5.10 8.00 20.68
N SER A 425 -5.22 8.40 21.95
CA SER A 425 -5.81 7.55 23.00
C SER A 425 -7.31 7.26 22.79
N SER A 426 -8.04 8.09 22.04
CA SER A 426 -9.44 7.79 21.66
C SER A 426 -9.59 6.65 20.64
N ASN A 427 -8.49 6.20 20.03
CA ASN A 427 -8.49 5.21 18.95
C ASN A 427 -8.08 3.80 19.42
N PHE A 428 -8.28 3.46 20.68
CA PHE A 428 -8.13 2.08 21.13
C PHE A 428 -9.13 1.15 20.43
N PRO A 429 -8.74 -0.06 20.07
CA PRO A 429 -9.67 -1.05 19.54
C PRO A 429 -10.89 -1.27 20.49
N PRO A 430 -12.12 -1.42 19.98
CA PRO A 430 -12.50 -1.51 18.56
C PRO A 430 -12.72 -0.16 17.86
N ALA A 431 -12.53 0.99 18.55
CA ALA A 431 -12.84 2.32 18.01
C ALA A 431 -11.83 2.79 16.93
N GLY A 432 -10.60 2.30 16.96
CA GLY A 432 -9.55 2.66 16.01
C GLY A 432 -8.35 1.69 16.05
N ASP A 433 -7.20 2.18 15.60
CA ASP A 433 -6.01 1.37 15.32
C ASP A 433 -4.85 1.58 16.30
N ASN A 434 -5.08 2.24 17.44
CA ASN A 434 -4.09 2.32 18.53
C ASN A 434 -4.03 0.98 19.29
N ARG A 435 -3.55 -0.05 18.60
CA ARG A 435 -3.57 -1.45 19.03
C ARG A 435 -2.67 -1.72 20.23
N GLY A 436 -1.64 -0.90 20.42
CA GLY A 436 -0.71 -0.98 21.55
C GLY A 436 -1.24 -0.34 22.83
N HIS A 437 -2.40 0.32 22.80
CA HIS A 437 -2.97 1.10 23.91
C HIS A 437 -2.01 2.20 24.41
N TYR A 438 -1.32 2.86 23.47
CA TYR A 438 -0.48 4.00 23.81
C TYR A 438 -1.33 5.21 24.23
N SER A 439 -0.91 5.93 25.26
CA SER A 439 -1.58 7.14 25.75
C SER A 439 -0.55 8.16 26.23
N ASN A 440 -0.60 9.34 25.65
CA ASN A 440 0.19 10.49 26.05
C ASN A 440 -0.64 11.77 25.81
N PRO A 441 -1.09 12.48 26.85
CA PRO A 441 -1.97 13.65 26.72
C PRO A 441 -1.37 14.81 25.91
N GLU A 442 -0.04 14.98 25.94
CA GLU A 442 0.63 16.00 25.12
C GLU A 442 0.57 15.62 23.64
N LEU A 443 0.83 14.34 23.31
CA LEU A 443 0.69 13.86 21.94
C LEU A 443 -0.74 13.99 21.44
N ASP A 444 -1.73 13.54 22.23
CA ASP A 444 -3.15 13.65 21.86
C ASP A 444 -3.50 15.07 21.47
N ARG A 445 -3.15 16.05 22.30
CA ARG A 445 -3.38 17.48 22.03
C ARG A 445 -2.67 17.96 20.75
N LEU A 446 -1.43 17.53 20.49
CA LEU A 446 -0.71 17.88 19.27
C LEU A 446 -1.38 17.30 18.03
N LEU A 447 -1.83 16.05 18.08
CA LEU A 447 -2.52 15.39 16.98
C LEU A 447 -3.88 16.04 16.68
N GLU A 448 -4.64 16.42 17.71
CA GLU A 448 -5.89 17.19 17.56
C GLU A 448 -5.64 18.54 16.91
N GLN A 449 -4.62 19.28 17.36
CA GLN A 449 -4.22 20.56 16.76
C GLN A 449 -3.79 20.41 15.30
N GLY A 450 -3.00 19.36 14.98
CA GLY A 450 -2.56 19.08 13.61
C GLY A 450 -3.71 18.78 12.64
N ARG A 451 -4.83 18.27 13.15
CA ARG A 451 -6.06 18.05 12.38
C ARG A 451 -6.87 19.34 12.17
N ALA A 452 -6.88 20.24 13.13
CA ALA A 452 -7.67 21.47 13.08
C ALA A 452 -7.01 22.58 12.25
N ILE A 453 -5.69 22.68 12.24
CA ILE A 453 -4.96 23.74 11.56
C ILE A 453 -4.84 23.42 10.07
N THR A 454 -5.16 24.38 9.21
CA THR A 454 -5.10 24.24 7.75
C THR A 454 -3.76 24.70 7.15
N ASN A 455 -3.03 25.58 7.85
CA ASN A 455 -1.71 26.04 7.40
C ASN A 455 -0.68 24.91 7.46
N GLN A 456 -0.18 24.46 6.30
CA GLN A 456 0.75 23.34 6.19
C GLN A 456 2.06 23.55 6.95
N LYS A 457 2.58 24.79 7.00
CA LYS A 457 3.82 25.11 7.72
C LYS A 457 3.66 24.94 9.23
N GLU A 458 2.54 25.39 9.77
CA GLU A 458 2.21 25.22 11.20
C GLU A 458 1.93 23.76 11.53
N ARG A 459 1.18 23.05 10.67
CA ARG A 459 0.96 21.59 10.79
C ARG A 459 2.30 20.86 10.84
N ARG A 460 3.26 21.21 9.98
CA ARG A 460 4.59 20.57 9.98
C ARG A 460 5.29 20.71 11.33
N GLN A 461 5.23 21.88 11.96
CA GLN A 461 5.85 22.10 13.28
C GLN A 461 5.18 21.26 14.37
N ILE A 462 3.87 21.14 14.33
CA ILE A 462 3.10 20.31 15.27
C ILE A 462 3.46 18.83 15.10
N TYR A 463 3.44 18.32 13.87
CA TYR A 463 3.79 16.93 13.59
C TYR A 463 5.26 16.60 13.83
N ALA A 464 6.17 17.57 13.69
CA ALA A 464 7.56 17.42 14.09
C ALA A 464 7.70 17.16 15.60
N ARG A 465 6.96 17.92 16.43
CA ARG A 465 6.92 17.69 17.90
C ARG A 465 6.28 16.33 18.22
N ALA A 466 5.18 15.98 17.57
CA ALA A 466 4.53 14.69 17.75
C ALA A 466 5.46 13.52 17.43
N GLN A 467 6.21 13.59 16.33
CA GLN A 467 7.19 12.57 15.94
C GLN A 467 8.33 12.45 16.95
N LYS A 468 8.81 13.56 17.55
CA LYS A 468 9.85 13.52 18.59
C LYS A 468 9.36 12.78 19.84
N ILE A 469 8.16 13.06 20.32
CA ILE A 469 7.55 12.33 21.45
C ILE A 469 7.47 10.84 21.13
N LEU A 470 6.98 10.47 19.93
CA LEU A 470 6.86 9.08 19.51
C LEU A 470 8.21 8.37 19.40
N ALA A 471 9.24 9.07 18.92
CA ALA A 471 10.59 8.52 18.86
C ALA A 471 11.20 8.27 20.24
N GLU A 472 10.89 9.09 21.23
CA GLU A 472 11.36 8.92 22.62
C GLU A 472 10.60 7.84 23.39
N ASP A 473 9.26 7.79 23.22
CA ASP A 473 8.38 6.87 23.95
C ASP A 473 8.36 5.46 23.34
N LEU A 474 8.69 5.33 22.05
CA LEU A 474 8.72 4.07 21.30
C LEU A 474 7.46 3.20 21.50
N PRO A 475 6.25 3.67 21.15
CA PRO A 475 5.09 2.79 21.13
C PRO A 475 5.19 1.72 20.04
N TYR A 476 6.00 1.99 19.01
CA TYR A 476 6.49 1.04 18.01
C TYR A 476 8.02 1.04 18.00
N VAL A 477 8.64 -0.11 17.65
CA VAL A 477 10.03 -0.11 17.18
C VAL A 477 10.00 0.05 15.67
N PRO A 478 10.46 1.20 15.12
CA PRO A 478 10.55 1.40 13.68
C PRO A 478 11.56 0.43 13.08
N LEU A 479 11.22 -0.22 11.97
CA LEU A 479 12.14 -1.11 11.27
C LEU A 479 12.68 -0.45 10.01
N TRP A 480 11.86 -0.32 8.97
CA TRP A 480 12.24 0.30 7.70
C TRP A 480 11.03 0.86 6.95
N TRP A 481 11.29 1.74 5.99
CA TRP A 481 10.40 2.02 4.89
C TRP A 481 10.75 1.10 3.73
N TRP A 482 9.75 0.42 3.17
CA TRP A 482 9.92 -0.42 2.01
C TRP A 482 10.25 0.42 0.79
N LYS A 483 11.15 -0.06 -0.05
CA LYS A 483 11.33 0.47 -1.40
C LYS A 483 10.34 -0.19 -2.36
N ASN A 484 9.83 0.59 -3.31
CA ASN A 484 9.11 0.03 -4.44
C ASN A 484 10.10 -0.58 -5.41
N VAL A 485 9.87 -1.82 -5.80
CA VAL A 485 10.68 -2.57 -6.76
C VAL A 485 9.90 -2.66 -8.06
N ILE A 486 10.47 -2.16 -9.14
CA ILE A 486 9.90 -2.21 -10.48
C ILE A 486 10.78 -3.12 -11.32
N VAL A 487 10.16 -4.09 -11.97
CA VAL A 487 10.80 -4.96 -12.96
C VAL A 487 10.00 -4.87 -14.25
N LYS A 488 10.61 -4.38 -15.31
CA LYS A 488 9.92 -4.21 -16.59
C LYS A 488 10.81 -4.59 -17.77
N LYS A 489 10.20 -4.94 -18.91
CA LYS A 489 10.93 -5.09 -20.16
C LYS A 489 11.53 -3.73 -20.57
N PRO A 490 12.73 -3.66 -21.13
CA PRO A 490 13.33 -2.39 -21.59
C PRO A 490 12.49 -1.66 -22.64
N THR A 491 11.64 -2.41 -23.36
CA THR A 491 10.69 -1.88 -24.34
C THR A 491 9.50 -1.14 -23.71
N VAL A 492 9.23 -1.34 -22.42
CA VAL A 492 8.22 -0.58 -21.65
C VAL A 492 8.85 0.70 -21.15
N GLN A 493 8.53 1.82 -21.79
CA GLN A 493 9.09 3.14 -21.51
C GLN A 493 8.12 4.04 -20.76
N ASN A 494 8.64 5.05 -20.06
CA ASN A 494 7.89 6.08 -19.35
C ASN A 494 7.01 5.57 -18.20
N PHE A 495 7.21 4.35 -17.70
CA PHE A 495 6.62 3.93 -16.46
C PHE A 495 7.37 4.58 -15.29
N ILE A 496 6.70 5.42 -14.51
CA ILE A 496 7.24 6.15 -13.36
C ILE A 496 6.68 5.53 -12.09
N PRO A 497 7.52 5.06 -11.15
CA PRO A 497 7.06 4.54 -9.87
C PRO A 497 6.52 5.67 -8.98
N TYR A 498 5.39 5.43 -8.35
CA TYR A 498 4.82 6.30 -7.33
C TYR A 498 5.19 5.78 -5.94
N PRO A 499 5.48 6.67 -4.97
CA PRO A 499 5.92 6.25 -3.63
C PRO A 499 4.92 5.37 -2.87
N ASP A 500 3.63 5.58 -3.08
CA ASP A 500 2.52 4.79 -2.52
C ASP A 500 2.24 3.48 -3.28
N GLY A 501 2.97 3.25 -4.39
CA GLY A 501 2.80 2.08 -5.24
C GLY A 501 1.68 2.21 -6.27
N GLU A 502 1.16 3.42 -6.51
CA GLU A 502 0.17 3.67 -7.56
C GLU A 502 0.74 3.41 -8.96
N MET A 503 -0.14 2.97 -9.87
CA MET A 503 0.22 2.61 -11.25
C MET A 503 -0.32 3.61 -12.28
N ILE A 504 -0.74 4.79 -11.85
CA ILE A 504 -1.33 5.82 -12.74
C ILE A 504 -0.39 6.28 -13.85
N SER A 505 0.92 6.09 -13.70
CA SER A 505 1.90 6.37 -14.76
C SER A 505 1.74 5.48 -15.99
N LEU A 506 0.95 4.41 -15.92
CA LEU A 506 0.55 3.64 -17.11
C LEU A 506 -0.13 4.51 -18.18
N LYS A 507 -0.79 5.63 -17.79
CA LYS A 507 -1.40 6.56 -18.75
C LYS A 507 -0.38 7.21 -19.70
N GLN A 508 0.88 7.35 -19.29
CA GLN A 508 1.97 7.93 -20.07
C GLN A 508 3.01 6.89 -20.52
N THR A 509 2.81 5.63 -20.12
CA THR A 509 3.65 4.50 -20.54
C THR A 509 3.43 4.23 -22.03
N ARG A 510 4.51 3.83 -22.71
CA ARG A 510 4.47 3.48 -24.13
C ARG A 510 5.45 2.34 -24.43
N TRP A 511 5.25 1.68 -25.52
CA TRP A 511 6.24 0.80 -26.10
C TRP A 511 7.36 1.61 -26.74
N ALA A 512 8.61 1.13 -26.63
CA ALA A 512 9.67 1.63 -27.47
C ALA A 512 9.31 1.42 -28.94
N ASN A 513 9.57 2.42 -29.77
CA ASN A 513 9.42 2.22 -31.20
C ASN A 513 10.36 1.09 -31.62
N THR A 514 9.82 -0.05 -32.02
CA THR A 514 10.60 -1.07 -32.73
C THR A 514 11.00 -0.45 -34.06
N GLN A 515 12.30 -0.11 -34.21
CA GLN A 515 12.89 0.25 -35.49
C GLN A 515 12.88 -0.95 -36.42
#